data_f0121a5f00c48e78c2882a15a079daf2
#
_entry.id   f0121a5f00c48e78c2882a15a079daf2
#
_cell.length_a   1.000
_cell.length_b   1.000
_cell.length_c   1.000
_cell.angle_alpha   90.00
_cell.angle_beta   90.00
_cell.angle_gamma   90.00
#
_symmetry.space_group_name_H-M   'P 1'
#
loop_
_entity.id
_entity.type
_entity.pdbx_description
1 polymer ?
#
loop_
_entity_poly.entity_id
_entity_poly.type
_entity_poly.pdbx_seq_one_letter_code
_entity_poly.pdbx_strand_id
1 'polypeptide(L)'
;MSNLKNNLTWVEINKASLINNIRLFRGLIGRKTILAPCVKANAYGHDMVKTAKIALAAGADWLNVNAVFEAVELRKAGIKSPIYIMGYVMKKDIADAVRLNCRLVAYNKETIAELGKATKRLHKKAIIHLKIETGNNRQGILMGNLMDFVEYVKKFPQITIEGISTHFANIEDISVSEAKRFLKNKNSEKSFQLAAYPLFQLENFRHAIALLKNAGINVPIRHCANSAATMLFPETHFDMVRPGIAFYGLWPSEETKVAFQKMHKGAKLMPVLSWRTRIAQIKNVSAGSYIGYGCTYRAKKNMKIAILPIGYYDGFDRGFSNKGYVLIRGKRAKICGRVCMNITMVDVTDIPSARVEDTATILGKDGREEITADELAQIAGTINYEITTRINEKIPRIVI
;
A
#
# COMPACT_ATOMS: atom_id res chain seq x y z
N MET A 1 -23.67 -9.11 11.63
CA MET A 1 -23.08 -10.45 11.82
C MET A 1 -23.67 -11.55 10.91
N SER A 2 -24.81 -11.36 10.26
CA SER A 2 -25.45 -12.36 9.37
C SER A 2 -24.68 -12.65 8.06
N ASN A 3 -23.94 -11.69 7.52
CA ASN A 3 -23.24 -11.84 6.23
C ASN A 3 -21.94 -12.65 6.26
N LEU A 4 -21.34 -12.88 7.43
CA LEU A 4 -20.09 -13.66 7.55
C LEU A 4 -20.32 -15.17 7.39
N LYS A 5 -21.50 -15.66 7.82
CA LYS A 5 -21.80 -17.10 7.83
C LYS A 5 -21.94 -17.72 6.44
N ASN A 6 -22.22 -16.94 5.41
CA ASN A 6 -22.54 -17.42 4.07
C ASN A 6 -21.35 -17.42 3.09
N ASN A 7 -20.17 -17.00 3.52
CA ASN A 7 -19.01 -16.93 2.64
C ASN A 7 -18.06 -18.12 2.87
N LEU A 8 -17.60 -18.71 1.77
CA LEU A 8 -16.61 -19.78 1.78
C LEU A 8 -15.23 -19.24 2.12
N THR A 9 -14.86 -18.15 1.49
CA THR A 9 -13.62 -17.40 1.72
C THR A 9 -13.96 -15.92 1.74
N TRP A 10 -13.38 -15.13 2.68
CA TRP A 10 -13.64 -13.70 2.82
C TRP A 10 -12.47 -12.97 3.46
N VAL A 11 -12.46 -11.66 3.26
CA VAL A 11 -11.56 -10.73 3.94
C VAL A 11 -12.37 -9.85 4.89
N GLU A 12 -11.88 -9.68 6.09
CA GLU A 12 -12.42 -8.76 7.10
C GLU A 12 -11.62 -7.47 7.08
N ILE A 13 -12.31 -6.33 7.05
CA ILE A 13 -11.72 -4.99 7.14
C ILE A 13 -12.13 -4.38 8.46
N ASN A 14 -11.19 -4.29 9.38
CA ASN A 14 -11.43 -3.74 10.71
C ASN A 14 -11.47 -2.20 10.65
N LYS A 15 -12.68 -1.66 10.75
CA LYS A 15 -12.93 -0.21 10.71
C LYS A 15 -12.24 0.53 11.86
N ALA A 16 -12.26 -0.03 13.06
CA ALA A 16 -11.65 0.61 14.22
C ALA A 16 -10.12 0.71 14.08
N SER A 17 -9.48 -0.36 13.59
CA SER A 17 -8.04 -0.36 13.27
C SER A 17 -7.67 0.72 12.23
N LEU A 18 -8.46 0.82 11.17
CA LEU A 18 -8.23 1.83 10.12
C LEU A 18 -8.37 3.25 10.68
N ILE A 19 -9.41 3.52 11.46
CA ILE A 19 -9.60 4.83 12.11
C ILE A 19 -8.45 5.14 13.08
N ASN A 20 -7.98 4.17 13.85
CA ASN A 20 -6.83 4.33 14.73
C ASN A 20 -5.57 4.77 13.94
N ASN A 21 -5.28 4.09 12.85
CA ASN A 21 -4.11 4.41 12.02
C ASN A 21 -4.22 5.81 11.40
N ILE A 22 -5.41 6.21 10.95
CA ILE A 22 -5.66 7.55 10.43
C ILE A 22 -5.39 8.62 11.50
N ARG A 23 -5.91 8.41 12.70
CA ARG A 23 -5.71 9.32 13.84
C ARG A 23 -4.23 9.41 14.23
N LEU A 24 -3.51 8.30 14.17
CA LEU A 24 -2.06 8.28 14.38
C LEU A 24 -1.36 9.20 13.37
N PHE A 25 -1.60 9.02 12.07
CA PHE A 25 -1.02 9.88 11.04
C PHE A 25 -1.42 11.35 11.23
N ARG A 26 -2.68 11.61 11.53
CA ARG A 26 -3.15 12.98 11.79
C ARG A 26 -2.44 13.60 13.01
N GLY A 27 -2.18 12.84 14.05
CA GLY A 27 -1.38 13.27 15.21
C GLY A 27 0.06 13.63 14.85
N LEU A 28 0.69 12.86 13.95
CA LEU A 28 2.07 13.11 13.50
C LEU A 28 2.21 14.38 12.66
N ILE A 29 1.24 14.68 11.80
CA ILE A 29 1.35 15.79 10.83
C ILE A 29 0.60 17.04 11.23
N GLY A 30 -0.22 17.01 12.29
CA GLY A 30 -1.06 18.13 12.70
C GLY A 30 -2.24 18.40 11.73
N ARG A 31 -2.93 19.51 11.92
CA ARG A 31 -4.15 19.85 11.15
C ARG A 31 -3.90 20.57 9.82
N LYS A 32 -2.73 21.19 9.66
CA LYS A 32 -2.43 22.03 8.47
C LYS A 32 -1.95 21.23 7.27
N THR A 33 -1.26 20.13 7.52
CA THR A 33 -0.72 19.24 6.46
C THR A 33 -1.83 18.37 5.91
N ILE A 34 -1.95 18.29 4.59
CA ILE A 34 -2.93 17.46 3.89
C ILE A 34 -2.58 15.98 4.11
N LEU A 35 -3.53 15.21 4.64
CA LEU A 35 -3.44 13.77 4.75
C LEU A 35 -4.08 13.13 3.52
N ALA A 36 -3.27 12.57 2.64
CA ALA A 36 -3.68 11.98 1.38
C ALA A 36 -3.27 10.49 1.29
N PRO A 37 -4.00 9.56 1.94
CA PRO A 37 -3.65 8.14 1.88
C PRO A 37 -3.73 7.59 0.46
N CYS A 38 -2.86 6.60 0.18
CA CYS A 38 -2.85 5.87 -1.08
C CYS A 38 -3.87 4.73 -1.03
N VAL A 39 -4.90 4.81 -1.88
CA VAL A 39 -5.96 3.79 -2.02
C VAL A 39 -5.91 3.04 -3.34
N LYS A 40 -4.83 3.19 -4.11
CA LYS A 40 -4.57 2.44 -5.36
C LYS A 40 -4.50 0.93 -5.13
N ALA A 41 -4.56 0.16 -6.21
CA ALA A 41 -4.50 -1.30 -6.19
C ALA A 41 -5.54 -1.90 -5.21
N ASN A 42 -6.79 -1.49 -5.40
CA ASN A 42 -7.92 -1.85 -4.54
C ASN A 42 -7.64 -1.58 -3.06
N ALA A 43 -7.07 -0.38 -2.74
CA ALA A 43 -6.63 -0.01 -1.40
C ALA A 43 -5.65 -1.04 -0.79
N TYR A 44 -4.62 -1.44 -1.56
CA TYR A 44 -3.67 -2.49 -1.16
C TYR A 44 -4.39 -3.81 -0.80
N GLY A 45 -5.46 -4.13 -1.51
CA GLY A 45 -6.29 -5.32 -1.29
C GLY A 45 -7.42 -5.16 -0.27
N HIS A 46 -7.61 -3.96 0.31
CA HIS A 46 -8.55 -3.69 1.41
C HIS A 46 -9.94 -3.17 0.98
N ASP A 47 -10.31 -3.24 -0.30
CA ASP A 47 -11.51 -2.61 -0.90
C ASP A 47 -11.39 -1.07 -0.95
N MET A 48 -11.12 -0.58 -2.14
CA MET A 48 -10.83 0.84 -2.37
C MET A 48 -11.97 1.77 -1.94
N VAL A 49 -13.19 1.43 -2.29
CA VAL A 49 -14.35 2.29 -2.02
C VAL A 49 -14.67 2.33 -0.54
N LYS A 50 -14.72 1.16 0.12
CA LYS A 50 -15.01 1.09 1.57
C LYS A 50 -13.93 1.78 2.38
N THR A 51 -12.68 1.49 2.08
CA THR A 51 -11.53 2.11 2.75
C THR A 51 -11.52 3.62 2.56
N ALA A 52 -11.73 4.12 1.33
CA ALA A 52 -11.77 5.54 1.04
C ALA A 52 -12.86 6.27 1.82
N LYS A 53 -14.08 5.70 1.89
CA LYS A 53 -15.19 6.28 2.68
C LYS A 53 -14.85 6.36 4.17
N ILE A 54 -14.29 5.29 4.74
CA ILE A 54 -13.85 5.28 6.14
C ILE A 54 -12.74 6.30 6.37
N ALA A 55 -11.77 6.36 5.46
CA ALA A 55 -10.64 7.28 5.55
C ALA A 55 -11.08 8.74 5.61
N LEU A 56 -11.92 9.14 4.67
CA LEU A 56 -12.44 10.52 4.60
C LEU A 56 -13.28 10.86 5.82
N ALA A 57 -14.15 9.96 6.27
CA ALA A 57 -14.93 10.17 7.49
C ALA A 57 -14.07 10.26 8.76
N ALA A 58 -12.87 9.65 8.76
CA ALA A 58 -11.94 9.66 9.89
C ALA A 58 -10.92 10.80 9.84
N GLY A 59 -10.93 11.66 8.81
CA GLY A 59 -10.09 12.86 8.73
C GLY A 59 -8.97 12.82 7.70
N ALA A 60 -9.03 11.94 6.69
CA ALA A 60 -8.23 12.10 5.49
C ALA A 60 -8.81 13.24 4.63
N ASP A 61 -7.94 14.03 4.00
CA ASP A 61 -8.35 15.20 3.21
C ASP A 61 -8.49 14.84 1.73
N TRP A 62 -7.53 14.11 1.17
CA TRP A 62 -7.44 13.71 -0.22
C TRP A 62 -7.28 12.21 -0.34
N LEU A 63 -7.35 11.71 -1.58
CA LEU A 63 -7.04 10.31 -1.90
C LEU A 63 -6.02 10.25 -3.04
N ASN A 64 -5.10 9.27 -2.96
CA ASN A 64 -4.15 9.01 -4.03
C ASN A 64 -4.47 7.67 -4.69
N VAL A 65 -4.55 7.69 -6.03
CA VAL A 65 -4.75 6.51 -6.87
C VAL A 65 -3.63 6.40 -7.91
N ASN A 66 -3.53 5.28 -8.59
CA ASN A 66 -2.55 5.09 -9.65
C ASN A 66 -3.07 5.44 -11.04
N ALA A 67 -4.34 5.16 -11.31
CA ALA A 67 -4.91 5.21 -12.65
C ALA A 67 -6.28 5.92 -12.69
N VAL A 68 -6.70 6.31 -13.89
CA VAL A 68 -7.98 7.01 -14.10
C VAL A 68 -9.17 6.12 -13.74
N PHE A 69 -9.12 4.82 -14.06
CA PHE A 69 -10.22 3.91 -13.75
C PHE A 69 -10.52 3.82 -12.24
N GLU A 70 -9.48 3.87 -11.39
CA GLU A 70 -9.65 3.92 -9.93
C GLU A 70 -10.36 5.22 -9.50
N ALA A 71 -9.98 6.35 -10.11
CA ALA A 71 -10.66 7.63 -9.84
C ALA A 71 -12.13 7.60 -10.33
N VAL A 72 -12.42 6.99 -11.47
CA VAL A 72 -13.79 6.78 -11.98
C VAL A 72 -14.62 5.99 -10.97
N GLU A 73 -14.07 4.89 -10.44
CA GLU A 73 -14.76 4.05 -9.46
C GLU A 73 -15.07 4.82 -8.17
N LEU A 74 -14.10 5.58 -7.64
CA LEU A 74 -14.30 6.42 -6.47
C LEU A 74 -15.38 7.49 -6.72
N ARG A 75 -15.37 8.14 -7.89
CA ARG A 75 -16.39 9.14 -8.24
C ARG A 75 -17.79 8.51 -8.40
N LYS A 76 -17.90 7.33 -9.04
CA LYS A 76 -19.15 6.57 -9.11
C LYS A 76 -19.69 6.20 -7.72
N ALA A 77 -18.80 5.95 -6.77
CA ALA A 77 -19.16 5.69 -5.36
C ALA A 77 -19.56 6.95 -4.55
N GLY A 78 -19.63 8.13 -5.22
CA GLY A 78 -20.04 9.40 -4.62
C GLY A 78 -18.95 10.17 -3.87
N ILE A 79 -17.68 9.76 -3.98
CA ILE A 79 -16.56 10.44 -3.33
C ILE A 79 -16.26 11.75 -4.05
N LYS A 80 -16.34 12.87 -3.33
CA LYS A 80 -16.15 14.25 -3.86
C LYS A 80 -14.79 14.85 -3.50
N SER A 81 -14.06 14.28 -2.52
CA SER A 81 -12.74 14.77 -2.11
C SER A 81 -11.76 14.87 -3.28
N PRO A 82 -10.73 15.71 -3.19
CA PRO A 82 -9.68 15.75 -4.19
C PRO A 82 -9.03 14.36 -4.38
N ILE A 83 -8.77 14.00 -5.64
CA ILE A 83 -8.09 12.76 -6.03
C ILE A 83 -6.83 13.13 -6.81
N TYR A 84 -5.68 12.61 -6.38
CA TYR A 84 -4.41 12.73 -7.08
C TYR A 84 -4.05 11.42 -7.77
N ILE A 85 -3.94 11.46 -9.10
CA ILE A 85 -3.51 10.33 -9.92
C ILE A 85 -2.00 10.37 -10.04
N MET A 86 -1.32 9.39 -9.44
CA MET A 86 0.15 9.33 -9.33
C MET A 86 0.82 8.62 -10.49
N GLY A 87 0.09 7.80 -11.24
CA GLY A 87 0.59 7.04 -12.37
C GLY A 87 0.42 7.77 -13.70
N TYR A 88 1.00 7.20 -14.75
CA TYR A 88 0.83 7.69 -16.11
C TYR A 88 -0.64 7.64 -16.54
N VAL A 89 -1.09 8.71 -17.16
CA VAL A 89 -2.44 8.80 -17.74
C VAL A 89 -2.33 8.68 -19.25
N MET A 90 -2.95 7.66 -19.81
CA MET A 90 -2.99 7.48 -21.28
C MET A 90 -3.73 8.63 -21.94
N LYS A 91 -3.33 8.99 -23.18
CA LYS A 91 -3.93 10.09 -23.95
C LYS A 91 -5.45 9.98 -24.03
N LYS A 92 -5.99 8.78 -24.23
CA LYS A 92 -7.44 8.52 -24.32
C LYS A 92 -8.19 8.82 -23.02
N ASP A 93 -7.52 8.68 -21.84
CA ASP A 93 -8.13 8.79 -20.52
C ASP A 93 -7.97 10.22 -19.92
N ILE A 94 -7.19 11.10 -20.57
CA ILE A 94 -6.92 12.47 -20.08
C ILE A 94 -8.23 13.27 -19.97
N ALA A 95 -9.12 13.14 -20.96
CA ALA A 95 -10.39 13.86 -20.92
C ALA A 95 -11.26 13.45 -19.72
N ASP A 96 -11.24 12.18 -19.34
CA ASP A 96 -12.00 11.69 -18.16
C ASP A 96 -11.36 12.19 -16.87
N ALA A 97 -10.05 12.19 -16.76
CA ALA A 97 -9.36 12.76 -15.59
C ALA A 97 -9.72 14.26 -15.40
N VAL A 98 -9.81 15.03 -16.49
CA VAL A 98 -10.25 16.44 -16.46
C VAL A 98 -11.73 16.57 -16.08
N ARG A 99 -12.62 15.73 -16.65
CA ARG A 99 -14.06 15.73 -16.30
C ARG A 99 -14.27 15.45 -14.82
N LEU A 100 -13.50 14.52 -14.25
CA LEU A 100 -13.55 14.07 -12.86
C LEU A 100 -12.86 15.03 -11.88
N ASN A 101 -12.30 16.15 -12.38
CA ASN A 101 -11.55 17.13 -11.58
C ASN A 101 -10.45 16.47 -10.74
N CYS A 102 -9.68 15.58 -11.36
CA CYS A 102 -8.53 14.94 -10.72
C CYS A 102 -7.27 15.83 -10.85
N ARG A 103 -6.37 15.72 -9.87
CA ARG A 103 -5.00 16.22 -9.96
C ARG A 103 -4.17 15.18 -10.66
N LEU A 104 -3.36 15.56 -11.63
CA LEU A 104 -2.55 14.64 -12.41
C LEU A 104 -1.07 14.86 -12.13
N VAL A 105 -0.34 13.77 -12.04
CA VAL A 105 1.12 13.83 -12.09
C VAL A 105 1.57 14.29 -13.48
N ALA A 106 2.51 15.21 -13.55
CA ALA A 106 3.05 15.73 -14.79
C ALA A 106 4.59 15.66 -14.82
N TYR A 107 5.15 15.02 -15.85
CA TYR A 107 6.60 14.85 -16.03
C TYR A 107 7.02 14.70 -17.50
N ASN A 108 6.08 14.72 -18.44
CA ASN A 108 6.38 14.71 -19.88
C ASN A 108 5.51 15.71 -20.64
N LYS A 109 6.07 16.28 -21.72
CA LYS A 109 5.43 17.33 -22.54
C LYS A 109 4.22 16.81 -23.32
N GLU A 110 4.20 15.53 -23.67
CA GLU A 110 3.12 14.88 -24.39
C GLU A 110 1.82 14.90 -23.58
N THR A 111 1.89 14.58 -22.26
CA THR A 111 0.74 14.68 -21.36
C THR A 111 0.22 16.12 -21.27
N ILE A 112 1.11 17.12 -21.21
CA ILE A 112 0.73 18.54 -21.17
C ILE A 112 0.02 18.96 -22.45
N ALA A 113 0.54 18.55 -23.60
CA ALA A 113 -0.10 18.85 -24.90
C ALA A 113 -1.52 18.27 -25.00
N GLU A 114 -1.70 17.01 -24.57
CA GLU A 114 -3.02 16.37 -24.59
C GLU A 114 -3.97 16.98 -23.54
N LEU A 115 -3.47 17.37 -22.36
CA LEU A 115 -4.24 18.15 -21.39
C LEU A 115 -4.71 19.48 -21.97
N GLY A 116 -3.83 20.20 -22.71
CA GLY A 116 -4.19 21.45 -23.37
C GLY A 116 -5.32 21.28 -24.39
N LYS A 117 -5.30 20.18 -25.17
CA LYS A 117 -6.40 19.84 -26.09
C LYS A 117 -7.69 19.51 -25.34
N ALA A 118 -7.59 18.68 -24.29
CA ALA A 118 -8.74 18.25 -23.50
C ALA A 118 -9.41 19.43 -22.77
N THR A 119 -8.64 20.33 -22.17
CA THR A 119 -9.15 21.52 -21.46
C THR A 119 -9.90 22.46 -22.39
N LYS A 120 -9.38 22.71 -23.59
CA LYS A 120 -10.05 23.50 -24.62
C LYS A 120 -11.38 22.89 -25.01
N ARG A 121 -11.38 21.59 -25.38
CA ARG A 121 -12.58 20.85 -25.81
C ARG A 121 -13.67 20.77 -24.74
N LEU A 122 -13.26 20.63 -23.48
CA LEU A 122 -14.17 20.46 -22.34
C LEU A 122 -14.58 21.78 -21.66
N HIS A 123 -13.98 22.90 -22.07
CA HIS A 123 -14.11 24.20 -21.39
C HIS A 123 -13.86 24.11 -19.86
N LYS A 124 -12.84 23.30 -19.48
CA LYS A 124 -12.46 23.06 -18.08
C LYS A 124 -10.98 23.33 -17.87
N LYS A 125 -10.61 23.66 -16.63
CA LYS A 125 -9.21 23.72 -16.21
C LYS A 125 -8.69 22.33 -15.85
N ALA A 126 -7.40 22.10 -16.05
CA ALA A 126 -6.68 20.94 -15.55
C ALA A 126 -5.72 21.36 -14.42
N ILE A 127 -5.55 20.49 -13.44
CA ILE A 127 -4.68 20.71 -12.29
C ILE A 127 -3.59 19.67 -12.31
N ILE A 128 -2.33 20.10 -12.24
CA ILE A 128 -1.18 19.19 -12.27
C ILE A 128 -0.26 19.40 -11.07
N HIS A 129 0.41 18.31 -10.69
CA HIS A 129 1.55 18.32 -9.80
C HIS A 129 2.80 17.91 -10.58
N LEU A 130 3.80 18.75 -10.59
CA LEU A 130 5.09 18.44 -11.20
C LEU A 130 5.75 17.29 -10.44
N LYS A 131 6.22 16.28 -11.15
CA LYS A 131 6.99 15.19 -10.55
C LYS A 131 8.45 15.39 -10.87
N ILE A 132 9.28 15.56 -9.84
CA ILE A 132 10.71 15.78 -9.99
C ILE A 132 11.49 14.47 -9.79
N GLU A 133 12.42 14.21 -10.70
CA GLU A 133 13.39 13.14 -10.53
C GLU A 133 14.52 13.63 -9.63
N THR A 134 14.59 13.04 -8.44
CA THR A 134 15.58 13.42 -7.43
C THR A 134 16.59 12.33 -7.12
N GLY A 135 16.50 11.19 -7.83
CA GLY A 135 17.38 10.04 -7.65
C GLY A 135 16.66 8.69 -7.57
N ASN A 136 15.32 8.63 -7.71
CA ASN A 136 14.61 7.34 -7.80
C ASN A 136 14.82 6.67 -9.17
N ASN A 137 15.10 7.45 -10.22
CA ASN A 137 15.30 7.01 -11.60
C ASN A 137 14.15 6.15 -12.15
N ARG A 138 12.92 6.50 -11.72
CA ARG A 138 11.71 5.78 -12.09
C ARG A 138 10.75 6.64 -12.92
N GLN A 139 10.51 7.88 -12.48
CA GLN A 139 9.51 8.76 -13.07
C GLN A 139 9.72 10.19 -12.55
N GLY A 140 9.88 11.15 -13.45
CA GLY A 140 10.04 12.55 -13.06
C GLY A 140 10.74 13.41 -14.09
N ILE A 141 10.67 14.72 -13.91
CA ILE A 141 11.38 15.74 -14.67
C ILE A 141 12.81 15.80 -14.13
N LEU A 142 13.81 15.66 -14.97
CA LEU A 142 15.20 15.89 -14.59
C LEU A 142 15.40 17.35 -14.18
N MET A 143 16.24 17.60 -13.19
CA MET A 143 16.49 18.93 -12.64
C MET A 143 16.84 19.96 -13.72
N GLY A 144 17.74 19.62 -14.65
CA GLY A 144 18.13 20.50 -15.75
C GLY A 144 17.02 20.83 -16.73
N ASN A 145 15.96 20.04 -16.78
CA ASN A 145 14.82 20.23 -17.70
C ASN A 145 13.63 20.91 -17.02
N LEU A 146 13.71 21.21 -15.71
CA LEU A 146 12.56 21.70 -14.94
C LEU A 146 12.02 23.02 -15.49
N MET A 147 12.87 23.98 -15.73
CA MET A 147 12.45 25.32 -16.21
C MET A 147 11.89 25.25 -17.62
N ASP A 148 12.51 24.49 -18.53
CA ASP A 148 12.00 24.27 -19.89
C ASP A 148 10.62 23.59 -19.87
N PHE A 149 10.42 22.66 -18.94
CA PHE A 149 9.12 22.01 -18.77
C PHE A 149 8.05 22.98 -18.29
N VAL A 150 8.37 23.85 -17.34
CA VAL A 150 7.45 24.87 -16.83
C VAL A 150 7.09 25.89 -17.90
N GLU A 151 8.08 26.36 -18.65
CA GLU A 151 7.82 27.28 -19.78
C GLU A 151 6.94 26.62 -20.84
N TYR A 152 7.09 25.32 -21.05
CA TYR A 152 6.18 24.58 -21.92
C TYR A 152 4.76 24.52 -21.36
N VAL A 153 4.57 24.31 -20.05
CA VAL A 153 3.24 24.31 -19.40
C VAL A 153 2.57 25.66 -19.52
N LYS A 154 3.31 26.79 -19.39
CA LYS A 154 2.78 28.17 -19.51
C LYS A 154 2.12 28.45 -20.87
N LYS A 155 2.44 27.69 -21.93
CA LYS A 155 1.75 27.82 -23.23
C LYS A 155 0.27 27.38 -23.17
N PHE A 156 -0.18 26.77 -22.07
CA PHE A 156 -1.53 26.25 -21.87
C PHE A 156 -2.19 26.91 -20.65
N PRO A 157 -2.79 28.11 -20.81
CA PRO A 157 -3.29 28.89 -19.67
C PRO A 157 -4.43 28.21 -18.87
N GLN A 158 -5.02 27.15 -19.41
CA GLN A 158 -6.03 26.35 -18.71
C GLN A 158 -5.42 25.28 -17.79
N ILE A 159 -4.08 25.09 -17.81
CA ILE A 159 -3.39 24.14 -16.93
C ILE A 159 -2.79 24.88 -15.76
N THR A 160 -3.16 24.49 -14.55
CA THR A 160 -2.65 25.08 -13.29
C THR A 160 -1.64 24.13 -12.66
N ILE A 161 -0.45 24.63 -12.38
CA ILE A 161 0.54 23.93 -11.54
C ILE A 161 0.14 24.17 -10.07
N GLU A 162 -0.52 23.19 -9.44
CA GLU A 162 -0.94 23.26 -8.03
C GLU A 162 0.13 22.70 -7.10
N GLY A 163 0.91 21.72 -7.58
CA GLY A 163 1.85 21.05 -6.69
C GLY A 163 3.16 20.64 -7.34
N ILE A 164 4.11 20.27 -6.47
CA ILE A 164 5.39 19.65 -6.82
C ILE A 164 5.64 18.45 -5.93
N SER A 165 6.17 17.38 -6.50
CA SER A 165 6.37 16.11 -5.80
C SER A 165 7.65 15.41 -6.18
N THR A 166 8.15 14.59 -5.26
CA THR A 166 9.13 13.54 -5.55
C THR A 166 8.76 12.26 -4.81
N HIS A 167 9.60 11.23 -4.88
CA HIS A 167 9.42 9.97 -4.14
C HIS A 167 10.78 9.38 -3.79
N PHE A 168 10.95 9.06 -2.53
CA PHE A 168 12.18 8.46 -2.03
C PHE A 168 12.39 7.06 -2.60
N ALA A 169 13.65 6.73 -2.89
CA ALA A 169 14.05 5.41 -3.36
C ALA A 169 14.24 4.42 -2.20
N ASN A 170 14.78 4.91 -1.08
CA ASN A 170 15.12 4.08 0.08
C ASN A 170 15.05 4.92 1.37
N ILE A 171 13.88 5.09 1.95
CA ILE A 171 13.70 5.79 3.24
C ILE A 171 13.15 4.86 4.32
N GLU A 172 12.63 3.71 3.94
CA GLU A 172 12.08 2.71 4.84
C GLU A 172 13.14 1.89 5.56
N ASP A 173 14.32 1.66 4.94
CA ASP A 173 15.38 0.77 5.43
C ASP A 173 16.50 1.54 6.15
N ILE A 174 16.23 2.76 6.61
CA ILE A 174 17.22 3.63 7.22
C ILE A 174 16.85 3.91 8.69
N SER A 175 17.81 3.72 9.58
CA SER A 175 17.61 4.15 10.97
C SER A 175 17.68 5.69 11.08
N VAL A 176 16.86 6.25 11.97
CA VAL A 176 16.87 7.70 12.27
C VAL A 176 18.23 8.18 12.75
N SER A 177 18.99 7.34 13.46
CA SER A 177 20.34 7.65 13.93
C SER A 177 21.34 7.82 12.78
N GLU A 178 21.26 6.96 11.76
CA GLU A 178 22.09 7.05 10.56
C GLU A 178 21.76 8.30 9.76
N ALA A 179 20.48 8.60 9.55
CA ALA A 179 20.06 9.82 8.88
C ALA A 179 20.53 11.08 9.60
N LYS A 180 20.38 11.16 10.94
CA LYS A 180 20.85 12.30 11.76
C LYS A 180 22.37 12.43 11.80
N ARG A 181 23.12 11.32 11.83
CA ARG A 181 24.59 11.32 11.78
C ARG A 181 25.12 11.95 10.51
N PHE A 182 24.48 11.65 9.38
CA PHE A 182 24.84 12.22 8.08
C PHE A 182 24.61 13.75 8.04
N LEU A 183 23.49 14.25 8.57
CA LEU A 183 23.20 15.70 8.63
C LEU A 183 24.28 16.48 9.41
N LYS A 184 24.95 15.87 10.38
CA LYS A 184 26.04 16.49 11.15
C LYS A 184 27.39 16.48 10.43
N ASN A 185 27.64 15.54 9.52
CA ASN A 185 28.93 15.31 8.85
C ASN A 185 28.91 15.72 7.36
N LYS A 186 28.56 16.95 7.04
CA LYS A 186 28.47 17.50 5.67
C LYS A 186 29.75 17.42 4.82
N ASN A 187 30.92 17.09 5.39
CA ASN A 187 32.22 17.21 4.73
C ASN A 187 32.93 15.89 4.38
N SER A 188 32.24 14.74 4.39
CA SER A 188 32.88 13.49 3.99
C SER A 188 32.46 13.04 2.60
N GLU A 189 33.29 13.37 1.60
CA GLU A 189 33.14 12.97 0.20
C GLU A 189 33.26 11.44 -0.06
N LYS A 190 33.52 10.62 0.95
CA LYS A 190 34.02 9.24 0.75
C LYS A 190 33.05 8.09 0.98
N SER A 191 31.79 8.31 1.27
CA SER A 191 30.82 7.20 1.27
C SER A 191 29.42 7.69 0.96
N PHE A 192 28.99 7.53 -0.27
CA PHE A 192 27.59 7.49 -0.66
C PHE A 192 26.97 6.26 0.02
N GLN A 193 26.76 6.36 1.34
CA GLN A 193 26.10 5.31 2.10
C GLN A 193 24.61 5.39 1.77
N LEU A 194 23.98 4.25 1.52
CA LEU A 194 22.54 4.12 1.29
C LEU A 194 21.70 4.91 2.30
N ALA A 195 22.17 5.04 3.54
CA ALA A 195 21.57 5.84 4.60
C ALA A 195 21.49 7.36 4.31
N ALA A 196 22.37 7.87 3.46
CA ALA A 196 22.41 9.30 3.08
C ALA A 196 21.51 9.63 1.88
N TYR A 197 21.13 8.63 1.11
CA TYR A 197 20.44 8.82 -0.16
C TYR A 197 19.11 9.57 -0.07
N PRO A 198 18.24 9.31 0.91
CA PRO A 198 17.01 10.11 1.08
C PRO A 198 17.26 11.58 1.37
N LEU A 199 18.35 11.90 2.06
CA LEU A 199 18.73 13.30 2.34
C LEU A 199 19.18 13.99 1.07
N PHE A 200 19.99 13.33 0.25
CA PHE A 200 20.34 13.80 -1.09
C PHE A 200 19.09 14.05 -1.93
N GLN A 201 18.13 13.12 -1.93
CA GLN A 201 16.86 13.31 -2.64
C GLN A 201 16.05 14.48 -2.09
N LEU A 202 16.04 14.67 -0.78
CA LEU A 202 15.34 15.79 -0.12
C LEU A 202 15.98 17.13 -0.49
N GLU A 203 17.31 17.23 -0.51
CA GLU A 203 18.01 18.45 -0.93
C GLU A 203 17.77 18.77 -2.41
N ASN A 204 17.81 17.77 -3.30
CA ASN A 204 17.42 17.95 -4.69
C ASN A 204 15.96 18.43 -4.82
N PHE A 205 15.07 17.93 -4.00
CA PHE A 205 13.67 18.38 -3.99
C PHE A 205 13.54 19.84 -3.50
N ARG A 206 14.27 20.21 -2.44
CA ARG A 206 14.34 21.60 -1.96
C ARG A 206 14.91 22.54 -3.00
N HIS A 207 15.94 22.09 -3.72
CA HIS A 207 16.54 22.85 -4.82
C HIS A 207 15.51 23.10 -5.95
N ALA A 208 14.75 22.09 -6.36
CA ALA A 208 13.67 22.27 -7.34
C ALA A 208 12.62 23.29 -6.90
N ILE A 209 12.22 23.24 -5.62
CA ILE A 209 11.29 24.23 -5.04
C ILE A 209 11.88 25.65 -5.10
N ALA A 210 13.16 25.79 -4.76
CA ALA A 210 13.87 27.09 -4.80
C ALA A 210 13.97 27.64 -6.22
N LEU A 211 14.28 26.81 -7.22
CA LEU A 211 14.32 27.22 -8.63
C LEU A 211 12.97 27.79 -9.09
N LEU A 212 11.87 27.10 -8.78
CA LEU A 212 10.52 27.57 -9.13
C LEU A 212 10.20 28.91 -8.42
N LYS A 213 10.49 29.01 -7.14
CA LYS A 213 10.26 30.23 -6.36
C LYS A 213 11.04 31.42 -6.92
N ASN A 214 12.33 31.23 -7.25
CA ASN A 214 13.18 32.28 -7.82
C ASN A 214 12.69 32.75 -9.20
N ALA A 215 12.03 31.85 -9.96
CA ALA A 215 11.38 32.19 -11.22
C ALA A 215 9.96 32.77 -11.08
N GLY A 216 9.54 33.14 -9.86
CA GLY A 216 8.22 33.70 -9.58
C GLY A 216 7.06 32.70 -9.69
N ILE A 217 7.35 31.39 -9.71
CA ILE A 217 6.34 30.34 -9.86
C ILE A 217 5.92 29.86 -8.47
N ASN A 218 4.70 30.21 -8.08
CA ASN A 218 4.13 29.75 -6.81
C ASN A 218 3.56 28.33 -6.97
N VAL A 219 4.05 27.41 -6.13
CA VAL A 219 3.57 26.02 -6.07
C VAL A 219 3.12 25.74 -4.64
N PRO A 220 1.83 25.88 -4.34
CA PRO A 220 1.32 25.85 -2.98
C PRO A 220 1.40 24.49 -2.30
N ILE A 221 1.42 23.38 -3.06
CA ILE A 221 1.42 22.03 -2.48
C ILE A 221 2.72 21.27 -2.82
N ARG A 222 3.58 21.16 -1.81
CA ARG A 222 4.84 20.41 -1.90
C ARG A 222 4.70 19.09 -1.18
N HIS A 223 5.13 17.98 -1.78
CA HIS A 223 4.96 16.67 -1.15
C HIS A 223 5.97 15.62 -1.61
N CYS A 224 6.57 14.92 -0.64
CA CYS A 224 7.49 13.80 -0.89
C CYS A 224 7.25 12.60 0.04
N ALA A 225 6.69 12.80 1.24
CA ALA A 225 6.60 11.80 2.27
C ALA A 225 5.67 10.63 1.90
N ASN A 226 6.23 9.41 1.92
CA ASN A 226 5.52 8.12 1.96
C ASN A 226 5.21 7.71 3.42
N SER A 227 4.87 6.45 3.69
CA SER A 227 4.60 5.96 5.05
C SER A 227 5.78 6.16 5.99
N ALA A 228 6.96 5.66 5.65
CA ALA A 228 8.15 5.73 6.49
C ALA A 228 8.60 7.19 6.73
N ALA A 229 8.65 7.99 5.64
CA ALA A 229 8.99 9.40 5.73
C ALA A 229 8.03 10.17 6.63
N THR A 230 6.72 9.92 6.53
CA THR A 230 5.73 10.55 7.39
C THR A 230 5.91 10.19 8.86
N MET A 231 6.28 8.95 9.14
CA MET A 231 6.42 8.45 10.51
C MET A 231 7.71 8.89 11.19
N LEU A 232 8.82 9.04 10.44
CA LEU A 232 10.14 9.20 11.03
C LEU A 232 10.78 10.56 10.75
N PHE A 233 10.36 11.29 9.70
CA PHE A 233 11.05 12.48 9.21
C PHE A 233 10.08 13.67 9.02
N PRO A 234 9.74 14.39 10.11
CA PRO A 234 8.80 15.53 10.05
C PRO A 234 9.19 16.60 9.01
N GLU A 235 10.47 16.80 8.73
CA GLU A 235 10.99 17.71 7.73
C GLU A 235 10.58 17.39 6.29
N THR A 236 10.05 16.19 6.05
CA THR A 236 9.54 15.72 4.74
C THR A 236 8.05 15.95 4.55
N HIS A 237 7.32 16.36 5.59
CA HIS A 237 5.86 16.48 5.54
C HIS A 237 5.41 17.54 4.54
N PHE A 238 6.10 18.71 4.50
CA PHE A 238 5.71 19.84 3.69
C PHE A 238 4.21 20.13 3.81
N ASP A 239 3.52 20.27 2.67
CA ASP A 239 2.10 20.63 2.63
C ASP A 239 1.18 19.39 2.54
N MET A 240 1.70 18.23 2.13
CA MET A 240 0.92 17.00 1.99
C MET A 240 1.77 15.75 2.21
N VAL A 241 1.20 14.76 2.90
CA VAL A 241 1.78 13.42 3.06
C VAL A 241 0.94 12.35 2.36
N ARG A 242 1.59 11.29 1.90
CA ARG A 242 0.98 10.21 1.11
C ARG A 242 1.25 8.84 1.72
N PRO A 243 0.74 8.54 2.93
CA PRO A 243 0.95 7.22 3.53
C PRO A 243 0.29 6.14 2.67
N GLY A 244 1.01 5.03 2.53
CA GLY A 244 0.55 3.82 1.86
C GLY A 244 0.36 2.69 2.86
N ILE A 245 1.31 1.75 2.91
CA ILE A 245 1.19 0.49 3.66
C ILE A 245 0.92 0.68 5.14
N ALA A 246 1.54 1.67 5.79
CA ALA A 246 1.34 1.91 7.21
C ALA A 246 -0.07 2.43 7.55
N PHE A 247 -0.75 3.04 6.59
CA PHE A 247 -2.15 3.40 6.72
C PHE A 247 -3.05 2.17 6.95
N TYR A 248 -2.65 1.02 6.39
CA TYR A 248 -3.33 -0.27 6.57
C TYR A 248 -2.84 -1.07 7.79
N GLY A 249 -1.99 -0.46 8.60
CA GLY A 249 -1.50 -1.08 9.83
C GLY A 249 -0.33 -2.05 9.65
N LEU A 250 0.32 -2.00 8.49
CA LEU A 250 1.50 -2.80 8.16
C LEU A 250 2.75 -1.91 8.16
N TRP A 251 3.85 -2.43 8.67
CA TRP A 251 5.09 -1.68 8.73
C TRP A 251 5.78 -1.62 7.37
N PRO A 252 6.33 -0.46 6.95
CA PRO A 252 7.12 -0.36 5.72
C PRO A 252 8.35 -1.28 5.74
N SER A 253 9.01 -1.39 6.91
CA SER A 253 10.15 -2.25 7.19
C SER A 253 10.27 -2.49 8.70
N GLU A 254 11.11 -3.42 9.13
CA GLU A 254 11.41 -3.63 10.55
C GLU A 254 12.20 -2.45 11.14
N GLU A 255 13.10 -1.83 10.34
CA GLU A 255 13.85 -0.62 10.70
C GLU A 255 12.90 0.53 11.03
N THR A 256 11.93 0.78 10.16
CA THR A 256 10.87 1.79 10.39
C THR A 256 10.10 1.50 11.67
N LYS A 257 9.74 0.24 11.93
CA LYS A 257 9.01 -0.17 13.14
C LYS A 257 9.81 0.10 14.39
N VAL A 258 11.06 -0.38 14.45
CA VAL A 258 11.94 -0.21 15.61
C VAL A 258 12.21 1.28 15.88
N ALA A 259 12.50 2.06 14.85
CA ALA A 259 12.75 3.49 14.97
C ALA A 259 11.52 4.24 15.47
N PHE A 260 10.34 3.95 14.90
CA PHE A 260 9.10 4.60 15.29
C PHE A 260 8.70 4.29 16.75
N GLN A 261 8.81 3.03 17.17
CA GLN A 261 8.48 2.62 18.53
C GLN A 261 9.41 3.25 19.60
N LYS A 262 10.68 3.51 19.24
CA LYS A 262 11.61 4.27 20.09
C LYS A 262 11.22 5.74 20.23
N MET A 263 10.73 6.35 19.14
CA MET A 263 10.34 7.78 19.10
C MET A 263 8.98 8.02 19.75
N HIS A 264 8.05 7.09 19.61
CA HIS A 264 6.65 7.23 19.99
C HIS A 264 6.21 6.04 20.87
N LYS A 265 6.63 6.08 22.15
CA LYS A 265 6.28 5.02 23.11
C LYS A 265 4.77 4.82 23.22
N GLY A 266 4.32 3.58 23.06
CA GLY A 266 2.91 3.21 23.14
C GLY A 266 2.10 3.39 21.85
N ALA A 267 2.60 4.11 20.84
CA ALA A 267 1.93 4.22 19.56
C ALA A 267 2.08 2.93 18.75
N LYS A 268 0.96 2.43 18.21
CA LYS A 268 0.93 1.15 17.47
C LYS A 268 0.14 1.31 16.18
N LEU A 269 0.68 0.75 15.11
CA LEU A 269 -0.11 0.44 13.92
C LEU A 269 -1.00 -0.76 14.21
N MET A 270 -2.24 -0.70 13.75
CA MET A 270 -3.21 -1.77 13.93
C MET A 270 -3.53 -2.39 12.58
N PRO A 271 -3.17 -3.67 12.33
CA PRO A 271 -3.51 -4.34 11.08
C PRO A 271 -5.01 -4.27 10.81
N VAL A 272 -5.35 -3.88 9.58
CA VAL A 272 -6.74 -3.63 9.17
C VAL A 272 -7.36 -4.88 8.57
N LEU A 273 -6.57 -5.74 7.92
CA LEU A 273 -7.04 -6.88 7.14
C LEU A 273 -6.85 -8.19 7.88
N SER A 274 -7.91 -9.02 7.89
CA SER A 274 -7.82 -10.45 8.18
C SER A 274 -8.39 -11.24 7.01
N TRP A 275 -7.80 -12.39 6.71
CA TRP A 275 -8.22 -13.25 5.60
C TRP A 275 -8.59 -14.63 6.12
N ARG A 276 -9.79 -15.10 5.77
CA ARG A 276 -10.37 -16.31 6.33
C ARG A 276 -10.97 -17.19 5.24
N THR A 277 -11.02 -18.49 5.55
CA THR A 277 -11.74 -19.48 4.77
C THR A 277 -12.41 -20.49 5.70
N ARG A 278 -13.11 -21.48 5.14
CA ARG A 278 -13.74 -22.56 5.92
C ARG A 278 -13.07 -23.90 5.65
N ILE A 279 -13.25 -24.84 6.57
CA ILE A 279 -12.89 -26.23 6.35
C ILE A 279 -13.99 -26.88 5.52
N ALA A 280 -13.65 -27.37 4.31
CA ALA A 280 -14.59 -28.03 3.43
C ALA A 280 -14.70 -29.55 3.72
N GLN A 281 -13.62 -30.17 4.18
CA GLN A 281 -13.59 -31.60 4.51
C GLN A 281 -12.52 -31.88 5.56
N ILE A 282 -12.75 -32.89 6.37
CA ILE A 282 -11.73 -33.49 7.25
C ILE A 282 -11.67 -34.99 6.93
N LYS A 283 -10.46 -35.51 6.76
CA LYS A 283 -10.26 -36.94 6.51
C LYS A 283 -8.99 -37.51 7.17
N ASN A 284 -9.01 -38.81 7.44
CA ASN A 284 -7.84 -39.51 7.94
C ASN A 284 -6.94 -39.91 6.76
N VAL A 285 -5.63 -39.88 6.99
CA VAL A 285 -4.58 -40.25 6.05
C VAL A 285 -3.64 -41.20 6.77
N SER A 286 -3.45 -42.41 6.22
CA SER A 286 -2.58 -43.43 6.80
C SER A 286 -1.10 -43.08 6.67
N ALA A 287 -0.29 -43.53 7.60
CA ALA A 287 1.16 -43.47 7.49
C ALA A 287 1.66 -44.01 6.14
N GLY A 288 2.65 -43.35 5.56
CA GLY A 288 3.20 -43.70 4.25
C GLY A 288 2.48 -43.12 3.04
N SER A 289 1.24 -42.62 3.19
CA SER A 289 0.47 -42.00 2.10
C SER A 289 1.05 -40.65 1.67
N TYR A 290 0.92 -40.33 0.39
CA TYR A 290 1.28 -39.02 -0.16
C TYR A 290 0.09 -38.04 -0.11
N ILE A 291 0.37 -36.76 0.09
CA ILE A 291 -0.63 -35.69 0.17
C ILE A 291 -0.34 -34.64 -0.92
N GLY A 292 -1.33 -34.39 -1.77
CA GLY A 292 -1.30 -33.36 -2.79
C GLY A 292 -0.46 -33.65 -4.01
N TYR A 293 -0.41 -32.67 -4.92
CA TYR A 293 0.30 -32.82 -6.20
C TYR A 293 1.81 -32.99 -6.05
N GLY A 294 2.37 -33.84 -6.92
CA GLY A 294 3.81 -34.07 -7.01
C GLY A 294 4.38 -34.86 -5.85
N CYS A 295 3.52 -35.46 -5.01
CA CYS A 295 3.93 -36.35 -3.89
C CYS A 295 5.00 -35.70 -2.98
N THR A 296 4.95 -34.37 -2.77
CA THR A 296 5.98 -33.63 -2.04
C THR A 296 5.86 -33.71 -0.53
N TYR A 297 4.76 -34.28 -0.03
CA TYR A 297 4.53 -34.54 1.38
C TYR A 297 4.15 -36.01 1.57
N ARG A 298 4.87 -36.74 2.43
CA ARG A 298 4.55 -38.11 2.83
C ARG A 298 4.18 -38.12 4.29
N ALA A 299 3.02 -38.69 4.62
CA ALA A 299 2.56 -38.83 5.99
C ALA A 299 3.50 -39.77 6.78
N LYS A 300 4.14 -39.25 7.84
CA LYS A 300 5.07 -40.05 8.68
C LYS A 300 4.34 -40.92 9.71
N LYS A 301 3.12 -40.58 10.06
CA LYS A 301 2.20 -41.26 10.98
C LYS A 301 0.79 -41.16 10.45
N ASN A 302 -0.15 -41.88 11.04
CA ASN A 302 -1.57 -41.64 10.79
C ASN A 302 -1.89 -40.22 11.18
N MET A 303 -2.52 -39.46 10.29
CA MET A 303 -2.81 -38.03 10.51
C MET A 303 -4.21 -37.69 10.04
N LYS A 304 -4.73 -36.58 10.58
CA LYS A 304 -5.99 -36.00 10.20
C LYS A 304 -5.72 -34.73 9.42
N ILE A 305 -6.22 -34.61 8.21
CA ILE A 305 -6.05 -33.44 7.37
C ILE A 305 -7.37 -32.71 7.17
N ALA A 306 -7.32 -31.39 7.15
CA ALA A 306 -8.41 -30.54 6.70
C ALA A 306 -8.14 -30.01 5.30
N ILE A 307 -9.18 -29.95 4.50
CA ILE A 307 -9.18 -29.41 3.15
C ILE A 307 -9.77 -27.99 3.21
N LEU A 308 -9.00 -27.03 2.76
CA LEU A 308 -9.39 -25.63 2.70
C LEU A 308 -9.65 -25.23 1.24
N PRO A 309 -10.80 -24.65 0.91
CA PRO A 309 -11.14 -24.22 -0.45
C PRO A 309 -10.50 -22.87 -0.77
N ILE A 310 -9.17 -22.83 -0.75
CA ILE A 310 -8.33 -21.67 -1.05
C ILE A 310 -7.01 -22.12 -1.67
N GLY A 311 -6.53 -21.38 -2.66
CA GLY A 311 -5.28 -21.67 -3.33
C GLY A 311 -4.67 -20.47 -4.04
N TYR A 312 -3.74 -20.70 -4.98
CA TYR A 312 -3.01 -19.61 -5.59
C TYR A 312 -3.88 -18.74 -6.54
N TYR A 313 -5.01 -19.21 -7.03
CA TYR A 313 -5.98 -18.38 -7.75
C TYR A 313 -6.60 -17.30 -6.84
N ASP A 314 -6.74 -17.63 -5.57
CA ASP A 314 -7.28 -16.74 -4.54
C ASP A 314 -6.24 -15.73 -4.03
N GLY A 315 -4.97 -15.88 -4.44
CA GLY A 315 -3.83 -15.09 -3.96
C GLY A 315 -3.04 -15.78 -2.85
N PHE A 316 -3.38 -17.05 -2.48
CA PHE A 316 -2.64 -17.80 -1.48
C PHE A 316 -1.40 -18.44 -2.11
N ASP A 317 -0.24 -17.84 -1.87
CA ASP A 317 0.99 -18.11 -2.63
C ASP A 317 1.40 -19.58 -2.58
N ARG A 318 1.83 -20.10 -3.73
CA ARG A 318 2.31 -21.48 -3.86
C ARG A 318 3.61 -21.72 -3.07
N GLY A 319 4.35 -20.69 -2.75
CA GLY A 319 5.53 -20.72 -1.88
C GLY A 319 5.24 -21.20 -0.45
N PHE A 320 3.98 -21.17 0.01
CA PHE A 320 3.57 -21.70 1.31
C PHE A 320 3.55 -23.22 1.38
N SER A 321 3.68 -23.92 0.26
CA SER A 321 3.68 -25.40 0.17
C SER A 321 4.68 -26.02 1.15
N ASN A 322 4.21 -26.89 2.04
CA ASN A 322 4.99 -27.59 3.07
C ASN A 322 5.68 -26.69 4.13
N LYS A 323 5.53 -25.36 4.04
CA LYS A 323 6.22 -24.39 4.91
C LYS A 323 5.26 -23.57 5.77
N GLY A 324 4.16 -23.13 5.18
CA GLY A 324 3.22 -22.22 5.80
C GLY A 324 2.29 -22.89 6.80
N TYR A 325 1.48 -22.05 7.45
CA TYR A 325 0.48 -22.42 8.44
C TYR A 325 -0.81 -21.65 8.19
N VAL A 326 -1.91 -22.16 8.73
CA VAL A 326 -3.15 -21.44 8.97
C VAL A 326 -3.53 -21.60 10.45
N LEU A 327 -4.42 -20.76 10.97
CA LEU A 327 -4.94 -20.92 12.32
C LEU A 327 -6.32 -21.57 12.27
N ILE A 328 -6.54 -22.57 13.10
CA ILE A 328 -7.82 -23.25 13.29
C ILE A 328 -8.04 -23.40 14.80
N ARG A 329 -9.13 -22.82 15.33
CA ARG A 329 -9.44 -22.86 16.77
C ARG A 329 -8.26 -22.40 17.66
N GLY A 330 -7.59 -21.33 17.24
CA GLY A 330 -6.45 -20.76 18.00
C GLY A 330 -5.17 -21.58 17.95
N LYS A 331 -5.02 -22.53 17.03
CA LYS A 331 -3.82 -23.37 16.87
C LYS A 331 -3.30 -23.30 15.44
N ARG A 332 -1.97 -23.39 15.29
CA ARG A 332 -1.30 -23.45 13.98
C ARG A 332 -1.48 -24.83 13.35
N ALA A 333 -2.08 -24.89 12.18
CA ALA A 333 -2.23 -26.09 11.33
C ALA A 333 -1.29 -25.98 10.13
N LYS A 334 -0.32 -26.89 10.03
CA LYS A 334 0.73 -26.85 9.00
C LYS A 334 0.17 -27.23 7.63
N ILE A 335 0.63 -26.54 6.58
CA ILE A 335 0.31 -26.88 5.20
C ILE A 335 1.06 -28.17 4.80
N CYS A 336 0.32 -29.15 4.28
CA CYS A 336 0.82 -30.45 3.86
C CYS A 336 0.65 -30.62 2.34
N GLY A 337 1.77 -30.76 1.64
CA GLY A 337 1.80 -30.85 0.19
C GLY A 337 1.78 -29.47 -0.49
N ARG A 338 1.58 -29.49 -1.80
CA ARG A 338 1.55 -28.25 -2.61
C ARG A 338 0.23 -27.54 -2.46
N VAL A 339 0.28 -26.20 -2.30
CA VAL A 339 -0.88 -25.34 -2.51
C VAL A 339 -1.34 -25.51 -3.95
N CYS A 340 -2.63 -25.84 -4.14
CA CYS A 340 -3.25 -26.05 -5.44
C CYS A 340 -3.90 -24.73 -5.93
N MET A 341 -4.57 -24.76 -7.08
CA MET A 341 -5.23 -23.59 -7.65
C MET A 341 -6.28 -23.01 -6.68
N ASN A 342 -7.16 -23.88 -6.13
CA ASN A 342 -8.28 -23.47 -5.26
C ASN A 342 -8.39 -24.35 -3.99
N ILE A 343 -7.37 -25.15 -3.67
CA ILE A 343 -7.41 -26.08 -2.55
C ILE A 343 -6.06 -26.10 -1.84
N THR A 344 -6.10 -26.15 -0.51
CA THR A 344 -4.92 -26.34 0.34
C THR A 344 -5.24 -27.40 1.41
N MET A 345 -4.29 -28.28 1.70
CA MET A 345 -4.38 -29.30 2.73
C MET A 345 -3.58 -28.88 3.95
N VAL A 346 -4.14 -29.03 5.14
CA VAL A 346 -3.48 -28.69 6.40
C VAL A 346 -3.63 -29.82 7.43
N ASP A 347 -2.59 -30.01 8.25
CA ASP A 347 -2.57 -30.99 9.32
C ASP A 347 -3.40 -30.49 10.53
N VAL A 348 -4.44 -31.22 10.88
CA VAL A 348 -5.29 -30.95 12.06
C VAL A 348 -5.24 -32.10 13.07
N THR A 349 -4.22 -32.96 13.00
CA THR A 349 -4.06 -34.11 13.91
C THR A 349 -4.10 -33.67 15.38
N ASP A 350 -3.42 -32.57 15.70
CA ASP A 350 -3.32 -32.01 17.06
C ASP A 350 -4.44 -30.99 17.38
N ILE A 351 -5.50 -30.97 16.52
CA ILE A 351 -6.70 -30.14 16.69
C ILE A 351 -7.94 -31.03 16.59
N PRO A 352 -8.14 -31.95 17.55
CA PRO A 352 -9.20 -32.97 17.49
C PRO A 352 -10.61 -32.38 17.45
N SER A 353 -10.78 -31.14 17.95
CA SER A 353 -12.04 -30.39 17.92
C SER A 353 -12.35 -29.73 16.58
N ALA A 354 -11.44 -29.78 15.59
CA ALA A 354 -11.69 -29.20 14.27
C ALA A 354 -12.84 -29.92 13.56
N ARG A 355 -13.73 -29.15 12.92
CA ARG A 355 -14.94 -29.63 12.24
C ARG A 355 -15.07 -28.99 10.87
N VAL A 356 -15.81 -29.63 9.98
CA VAL A 356 -16.25 -29.04 8.71
C VAL A 356 -17.01 -27.72 9.01
N GLU A 357 -16.80 -26.71 8.15
CA GLU A 357 -17.28 -25.32 8.29
C GLU A 357 -16.64 -24.49 9.40
N ASP A 358 -15.73 -25.04 10.22
CA ASP A 358 -14.92 -24.20 11.09
C ASP A 358 -14.11 -23.18 10.27
N THR A 359 -13.91 -22.01 10.84
CA THR A 359 -13.09 -20.97 10.23
C THR A 359 -11.62 -21.33 10.33
N ALA A 360 -10.92 -21.25 9.21
CA ALA A 360 -9.47 -21.24 9.13
C ALA A 360 -8.99 -19.83 8.82
N THR A 361 -8.12 -19.28 9.66
CA THR A 361 -7.53 -17.95 9.49
C THR A 361 -6.22 -18.06 8.71
N ILE A 362 -6.18 -17.41 7.56
CA ILE A 362 -5.03 -17.37 6.65
C ILE A 362 -4.08 -16.24 7.08
N LEU A 363 -4.65 -15.08 7.37
CA LEU A 363 -3.96 -13.88 7.82
C LEU A 363 -4.78 -13.23 8.94
N GLY A 364 -4.14 -12.84 10.03
CA GLY A 364 -4.78 -12.20 11.18
C GLY A 364 -4.80 -13.09 12.42
N LYS A 365 -5.64 -12.73 13.39
CA LYS A 365 -5.73 -13.37 14.71
C LYS A 365 -6.81 -14.43 14.80
N ASP A 366 -6.50 -15.48 15.55
CA ASP A 366 -7.45 -16.47 16.03
C ASP A 366 -7.08 -16.85 17.48
N GLY A 367 -7.88 -16.42 18.43
CA GLY A 367 -7.56 -16.53 19.86
C GLY A 367 -6.30 -15.73 20.23
N ARG A 368 -5.30 -16.43 20.77
CA ARG A 368 -4.01 -15.83 21.14
C ARG A 368 -2.96 -15.88 20.03
N GLU A 369 -3.20 -16.68 18.99
CA GLU A 369 -2.31 -16.85 17.86
C GLU A 369 -2.58 -15.80 16.78
N GLU A 370 -1.53 -15.47 16.02
CA GLU A 370 -1.60 -14.54 14.90
C GLU A 370 -0.68 -15.04 13.76
N ILE A 371 -1.15 -14.90 12.53
CA ILE A 371 -0.32 -14.97 11.34
C ILE A 371 -0.29 -13.57 10.73
N THR A 372 0.90 -12.98 10.64
CA THR A 372 1.09 -11.64 10.11
C THR A 372 1.38 -11.66 8.61
N ALA A 373 1.14 -10.52 7.93
CA ALA A 373 1.53 -10.37 6.53
C ALA A 373 3.05 -10.46 6.35
N ASP A 374 3.83 -10.02 7.36
CA ASP A 374 5.29 -10.11 7.34
C ASP A 374 5.76 -11.57 7.45
N GLU A 375 5.14 -12.38 8.31
CA GLU A 375 5.41 -13.83 8.40
C GLU A 375 5.14 -14.53 7.07
N LEU A 376 3.99 -14.27 6.44
CA LEU A 376 3.66 -14.83 5.13
C LEU A 376 4.63 -14.36 4.05
N ALA A 377 5.00 -13.09 4.06
CA ALA A 377 5.96 -12.52 3.12
C ALA A 377 7.33 -13.19 3.23
N GLN A 378 7.82 -13.40 4.45
CA GLN A 378 9.08 -14.10 4.70
C GLN A 378 9.06 -15.54 4.15
N ILE A 379 7.97 -16.29 4.36
CA ILE A 379 7.83 -17.66 3.85
C ILE A 379 7.80 -17.68 2.31
N ALA A 380 7.14 -16.71 1.69
CA ALA A 380 7.01 -16.60 0.24
C ALA A 380 8.23 -15.95 -0.43
N GLY A 381 9.17 -15.35 0.32
CA GLY A 381 10.33 -14.64 -0.22
C GLY A 381 9.96 -13.31 -0.87
N THR A 382 9.03 -12.55 -0.26
CA THR A 382 8.53 -11.27 -0.76
C THR A 382 8.29 -10.27 0.37
N ILE A 383 7.51 -9.22 0.13
CA ILE A 383 7.14 -8.18 1.09
C ILE A 383 5.64 -8.22 1.44
N ASN A 384 5.28 -7.69 2.61
CA ASN A 384 3.90 -7.68 3.11
C ASN A 384 2.91 -6.97 2.16
N TYR A 385 3.39 -6.02 1.35
CA TYR A 385 2.60 -5.35 0.30
C TYR A 385 2.03 -6.36 -0.70
N GLU A 386 2.83 -7.31 -1.17
CA GLU A 386 2.40 -8.32 -2.13
C GLU A 386 1.38 -9.29 -1.53
N ILE A 387 1.56 -9.66 -0.26
CA ILE A 387 0.63 -10.56 0.43
C ILE A 387 -0.78 -10.01 0.40
N THR A 388 -0.97 -8.73 0.73
CA THR A 388 -2.31 -8.14 0.77
C THR A 388 -2.84 -7.76 -0.60
N THR A 389 -1.99 -7.23 -1.49
CA THR A 389 -2.43 -6.78 -2.83
C THR A 389 -2.77 -7.93 -3.78
N ARG A 390 -2.18 -9.11 -3.57
CA ARG A 390 -2.44 -10.30 -4.41
C ARG A 390 -3.73 -11.04 -4.04
N ILE A 391 -4.38 -10.74 -2.91
CA ILE A 391 -5.67 -11.34 -2.56
C ILE A 391 -6.68 -10.99 -3.66
N ASN A 392 -7.22 -12.02 -4.30
CA ASN A 392 -8.12 -11.87 -5.45
C ASN A 392 -9.26 -10.91 -5.11
N GLU A 393 -9.47 -9.90 -5.94
CA GLU A 393 -10.45 -8.85 -5.71
C GLU A 393 -11.91 -9.33 -5.69
N LYS A 394 -12.19 -10.50 -6.28
CA LYS A 394 -13.51 -11.15 -6.25
C LYS A 394 -13.87 -11.73 -4.88
N ILE A 395 -12.89 -11.98 -4.00
CA ILE A 395 -13.17 -12.41 -2.63
C ILE A 395 -13.88 -11.25 -1.91
N PRO A 396 -15.03 -11.49 -1.25
CA PRO A 396 -15.77 -10.43 -0.59
C PRO A 396 -14.97 -9.81 0.57
N ARG A 397 -14.91 -8.47 0.61
CA ARG A 397 -14.37 -7.70 1.73
C ARG A 397 -15.54 -7.23 2.61
N ILE A 398 -15.47 -7.56 3.88
CA ILE A 398 -16.54 -7.30 4.85
C ILE A 398 -15.99 -6.35 5.91
N VAL A 399 -16.62 -5.20 6.09
CA VAL A 399 -16.26 -4.24 7.14
C VAL A 399 -16.82 -4.76 8.47
N ILE A 400 -15.95 -4.85 9.48
CA ILE A 400 -16.27 -5.26 10.84
C ILE A 400 -15.92 -4.16 11.85
#